data_6d49063bb562ac8dbafd384114a995cb
#
_entry.id   6d49063bb562ac8dbafd384114a995cb
#
_cell.length_a   1.000
_cell.length_b   1.000
_cell.length_c   1.000
_cell.angle_alpha   90.00
_cell.angle_beta   90.00
_cell.angle_gamma   90.00
#
_symmetry.space_group_name_H-M   'P 1'
#
loop_
_entity.id
_entity.type
_entity.pdbx_description
1 polymer ?
#
loop_
_entity_poly.entity_id
_entity_poly.type
_entity_poly.pdbx_seq_one_letter_code
_entity_poly.pdbx_strand_id
1 'polypeptide(L)'
;MTLDDFAGHRNETFRVSHAGSTLELLLIEANALAAATAAPQGRAPFSLVFRGPRDVSLEQRIHRLEHAELGVLELFLVPIGPDALGLRYEAVFG
;
A
#
# COMPACT_ATOMS: atom_id res chain seq x y z
N MET A 1 6.99 -5.91 9.62
CA MET A 1 5.61 -5.40 9.78
C MET A 1 4.62 -6.49 9.48
N THR A 2 3.49 -6.44 10.10
CA THR A 2 2.45 -7.45 9.96
C THR A 2 1.17 -6.79 9.44
N LEU A 3 0.21 -7.62 9.05
CA LEU A 3 -1.10 -7.13 8.63
C LEU A 3 -1.75 -6.26 9.73
N ASP A 4 -1.59 -6.65 10.99
CA ASP A 4 -2.18 -5.90 12.09
C ASP A 4 -1.62 -4.48 12.20
N ASP A 5 -0.39 -4.26 11.75
CA ASP A 5 0.19 -2.92 11.75
C ASP A 5 -0.55 -1.97 10.81
N PHE A 6 -1.23 -2.51 9.81
CA PHE A 6 -1.95 -1.71 8.81
C PHE A 6 -3.46 -1.79 8.94
N ALA A 7 -4.00 -2.86 9.50
CA ALA A 7 -5.44 -3.10 9.50
C ALA A 7 -6.23 -2.00 10.19
N GLY A 8 -5.67 -1.39 11.21
CA GLY A 8 -6.30 -0.27 11.91
C GLY A 8 -6.20 1.06 11.18
N HIS A 9 -5.49 1.11 10.06
CA HIS A 9 -5.23 2.35 9.32
C HIS A 9 -5.93 2.38 7.97
N ARG A 10 -6.88 1.50 7.73
CA ARG A 10 -7.70 1.57 6.53
C ARG A 10 -8.47 2.88 6.49
N ASN A 11 -8.61 3.43 5.29
CA ASN A 11 -9.23 4.73 5.04
C ASN A 11 -8.41 5.91 5.55
N GLU A 12 -7.14 5.68 5.88
CA GLU A 12 -6.21 6.73 6.25
C GLU A 12 -5.30 7.07 5.09
N THR A 13 -4.79 8.28 5.11
CA THR A 13 -3.99 8.83 4.03
C THR A 13 -2.50 8.58 4.27
N PHE A 14 -1.83 8.10 3.24
CA PHE A 14 -0.38 7.99 3.17
C PHE A 14 0.10 8.96 2.10
N ARG A 15 1.23 9.61 2.34
CA ARG A 15 1.79 10.57 1.39
C ARG A 15 2.99 9.98 0.68
N VAL A 16 3.08 10.24 -0.61
CA VAL A 16 4.20 9.79 -1.43
C VAL A 16 4.72 10.98 -2.25
N SER A 17 6.05 11.13 -2.30
CA SER A 17 6.66 12.14 -3.14
C SER A 17 6.79 11.63 -4.57
N HIS A 18 6.36 12.44 -5.52
CA HIS A 18 6.40 12.09 -6.94
C HIS A 18 6.60 13.35 -7.78
N ALA A 19 7.65 13.36 -8.59
CA ALA A 19 7.95 14.44 -9.54
C ALA A 19 7.91 15.84 -8.88
N GLY A 20 8.46 15.96 -7.68
CA GLY A 20 8.51 17.23 -6.97
C GLY A 20 7.22 17.61 -6.26
N SER A 21 6.20 16.78 -6.35
CA SER A 21 4.92 17.01 -5.69
C SER A 21 4.64 15.91 -4.68
N THR A 22 3.72 16.18 -3.77
CA THR A 22 3.26 15.18 -2.82
C THR A 22 1.89 14.69 -3.24
N LEU A 23 1.75 13.38 -3.40
CA LEU A 23 0.46 12.76 -3.69
C LEU A 23 -0.07 12.08 -2.44
N GLU A 24 -1.39 12.05 -2.32
CA GLU A 24 -2.04 11.34 -1.24
C GLU A 24 -2.59 10.02 -1.75
N LEU A 25 -2.24 8.94 -1.04
CA LEU A 25 -2.78 7.62 -1.31
C LEU A 25 -3.65 7.21 -0.14
N LEU A 26 -4.83 6.69 -0.43
CA LEU A 26 -5.73 6.19 0.59
C LEU A 26 -5.55 4.69 0.70
N LEU A 27 -5.31 4.18 1.90
CA LEU A 27 -5.26 2.74 2.13
C LEU A 27 -6.69 2.21 2.13
N ILE A 28 -7.06 1.47 1.09
CA ILE A 28 -8.45 1.00 0.94
C ILE A 28 -8.65 -0.45 1.33
N GLU A 29 -7.59 -1.26 1.27
CA GLU A 29 -7.68 -2.68 1.63
C GLU A 29 -6.42 -3.14 2.32
N ALA A 30 -6.60 -4.00 3.31
CA ALA A 30 -5.51 -4.70 3.98
C ALA A 30 -5.98 -6.15 4.13
N ASN A 31 -5.40 -7.06 3.36
CA ASN A 31 -5.93 -8.41 3.21
C ASN A 31 -4.88 -9.46 3.53
N ALA A 32 -5.25 -10.44 4.35
CA ALA A 32 -4.42 -11.63 4.50
C ALA A 32 -4.43 -12.39 3.18
N LEU A 33 -3.27 -12.82 2.73
CA LEU A 33 -3.18 -13.68 1.56
C LEU A 33 -3.40 -15.11 2.01
N ALA A 34 -4.13 -15.87 1.19
CA ALA A 34 -4.45 -17.24 1.48
C ALA A 34 -3.24 -18.13 1.19
N ALA A 35 -2.15 -17.91 1.87
CA ALA A 35 -1.02 -18.82 1.78
C ALA A 35 -1.42 -20.06 2.54
N ALA A 36 -1.42 -21.19 1.86
CA ALA A 36 -1.74 -22.47 2.47
C ALA A 36 -0.74 -22.85 3.55
N THR A 37 0.43 -22.25 3.53
CA THR A 37 1.47 -22.53 4.51
C THR A 37 1.90 -21.21 5.12
N ALA A 38 1.88 -21.16 6.44
CA ALA A 38 2.49 -20.04 7.14
C ALA A 38 3.97 -20.00 6.82
N ALA A 39 4.52 -18.78 6.72
CA ALA A 39 5.96 -18.64 6.58
C ALA A 39 6.65 -19.29 7.78
N PRO A 40 7.87 -19.83 7.58
CA PRO A 40 8.55 -20.57 8.65
C PRO A 40 8.71 -19.81 9.96
N GLN A 41 8.74 -18.49 9.93
CA GLN A 41 8.88 -17.68 11.12
C GLN A 41 7.53 -17.20 11.67
N GLY A 42 6.43 -17.80 11.26
CA GLY A 42 5.11 -17.39 11.69
C GLY A 42 4.60 -16.13 11.01
N ARG A 43 5.27 -15.64 9.99
CA ARG A 43 4.79 -14.50 9.21
C ARG A 43 3.73 -14.97 8.24
N ALA A 44 2.57 -14.37 8.32
CA ALA A 44 1.53 -14.59 7.33
C ALA A 44 1.66 -13.54 6.23
N PRO A 45 1.69 -13.92 4.96
CA PRO A 45 1.73 -12.94 3.88
C PRO A 45 0.43 -12.15 3.81
N PHE A 46 0.53 -10.92 3.38
CA PHE A 46 -0.63 -10.06 3.24
C PHE A 46 -0.40 -9.05 2.13
N SER A 47 -1.47 -8.39 1.71
CA SER A 47 -1.38 -7.33 0.73
C SER A 47 -2.12 -6.09 1.20
N LEU A 48 -1.65 -4.94 0.70
CA LEU A 48 -2.29 -3.65 0.90
C LEU A 48 -2.69 -3.12 -0.47
N VAL A 49 -3.84 -2.46 -0.54
CA VAL A 49 -4.25 -1.75 -1.75
C VAL A 49 -4.44 -0.29 -1.40
N PHE A 50 -3.78 0.55 -2.16
CA PHE A 50 -3.88 2.00 -2.06
C PHE A 50 -4.59 2.56 -3.28
N ARG A 51 -5.26 3.70 -3.11
CA ARG A 51 -5.88 4.44 -4.21
C ARG A 51 -5.32 5.84 -4.25
N GLY A 52 -4.90 6.27 -5.44
CA GLY A 52 -4.41 7.62 -5.68
C GLY A 52 -5.23 8.34 -6.74
N PRO A 53 -4.82 9.57 -7.08
CA PRO A 53 -5.54 10.37 -8.09
C PRO A 53 -5.54 9.70 -9.45
N ARG A 54 -6.57 9.98 -10.23
CA ARG A 54 -6.73 9.41 -11.58
C ARG A 54 -5.73 9.93 -12.59
N ASP A 55 -5.31 11.17 -12.41
CA ASP A 55 -4.52 11.90 -13.39
C ASP A 55 -3.03 11.78 -13.19
N VAL A 56 -2.58 11.09 -12.14
CA VAL A 56 -1.17 10.87 -11.88
C VAL A 56 -0.94 9.40 -11.60
N SER A 57 -0.12 8.76 -12.44
CA SER A 57 0.20 7.36 -12.31
C SER A 57 1.58 7.19 -11.70
N LEU A 58 1.69 6.39 -10.65
CA LEU A 58 2.97 6.03 -10.07
C LEU A 58 3.52 4.81 -10.82
N GLU A 59 4.84 4.81 -11.01
CA GLU A 59 5.51 3.68 -11.64
C GLU A 59 5.58 2.48 -10.71
N GLN A 60 5.68 1.30 -11.30
CA GLN A 60 5.89 0.06 -10.55
C GLN A 60 7.33 0.03 -10.04
N ARG A 61 7.50 0.43 -8.81
CA ARG A 61 8.80 0.45 -8.14
C ARG A 61 8.61 0.67 -6.65
N ILE A 62 9.72 0.71 -5.90
CA ILE A 62 9.68 1.06 -4.49
C ILE A 62 9.42 2.56 -4.38
N HIS A 63 8.39 2.91 -3.60
CA HIS A 63 8.05 4.28 -3.29
C HIS A 63 8.17 4.51 -1.80
N ARG A 64 8.56 5.73 -1.44
CA ARG A 64 8.64 6.14 -0.05
C ARG A 64 7.32 6.78 0.34
N LEU A 65 6.63 6.16 1.29
CA LEU A 65 5.37 6.63 1.81
C LEU A 65 5.56 7.14 3.22
N GLU A 66 4.75 8.12 3.61
CA GLU A 66 4.76 8.67 4.97
C GLU A 66 3.36 8.59 5.56
N HIS A 67 3.30 8.17 6.79
CA HIS A 67 2.06 8.10 7.56
C HIS A 67 2.30 8.71 8.94
N ALA A 68 1.29 9.41 9.47
CA ALA A 68 1.42 10.15 10.73
C ALA A 68 1.84 9.27 11.91
N GLU A 69 1.36 8.04 11.95
CA GLU A 69 1.67 7.13 13.06
C GLU A 69 2.72 6.08 12.69
N LEU A 70 2.68 5.58 11.46
CA LEU A 70 3.59 4.52 11.03
C LEU A 70 4.95 5.04 10.60
N GLY A 71 5.07 6.35 10.39
CA GLY A 71 6.32 6.95 9.95
C GLY A 71 6.58 6.73 8.48
N VAL A 72 7.85 6.56 8.14
CA VAL A 72 8.29 6.40 6.75
C VAL A 72 8.35 4.92 6.40
N LEU A 73 7.74 4.58 5.27
CA LEU A 73 7.70 3.22 4.76
C LEU A 73 8.21 3.21 3.33
N GLU A 74 8.98 2.20 2.97
CA GLU A 74 9.38 1.98 1.58
C GLU A 74 8.66 0.75 1.08
N LEU A 75 7.73 0.95 0.15
CA LEU A 75 6.86 -0.12 -0.35
C LEU A 75 6.98 -0.25 -1.85
N PHE A 76 7.07 -1.49 -2.32
CA PHE A 76 7.02 -1.77 -3.75
C PHE A 76 5.56 -1.73 -4.18
N LEU A 77 5.19 -0.72 -4.95
CA LEU A 77 3.82 -0.52 -5.41
C LEU A 77 3.67 -1.01 -6.84
N VAL A 78 2.64 -1.81 -7.07
CA VAL A 78 2.32 -2.35 -8.38
C VAL A 78 0.96 -1.80 -8.82
N PRO A 79 0.90 -1.07 -9.94
CA PRO A 79 -0.40 -0.62 -10.47
C PRO A 79 -1.29 -1.82 -10.81
N ILE A 80 -2.52 -1.82 -10.32
CA ILE A 80 -3.46 -2.92 -10.56
C ILE A 80 -4.72 -2.48 -11.29
N GLY A 81 -4.69 -1.28 -11.84
CA GLY A 81 -5.79 -0.75 -12.61
C GLY A 81 -6.67 0.20 -11.82
N PRO A 82 -7.47 1.00 -12.52
CA PRO A 82 -8.32 1.97 -11.87
C PRO A 82 -9.59 1.34 -11.30
N ASP A 83 -10.21 2.06 -10.37
CA ASP A 83 -11.59 1.83 -10.02
C ASP A 83 -12.38 3.13 -10.31
N ALA A 84 -13.61 3.21 -9.83
CA ALA A 84 -14.44 4.39 -10.10
C ALA A 84 -13.90 5.67 -9.49
N LEU A 85 -13.03 5.57 -8.49
CA LEU A 85 -12.56 6.71 -7.71
C LEU A 85 -11.10 7.08 -7.94
N GLY A 86 -10.32 6.25 -8.60
CA GLY A 86 -8.91 6.57 -8.84
C GLY A 86 -8.10 5.40 -9.34
N LEU A 87 -6.78 5.56 -9.33
CA LEU A 87 -5.84 4.51 -9.70
C LEU A 87 -5.46 3.71 -8.46
N ARG A 88 -5.40 2.40 -8.59
CA ARG A 88 -5.08 1.52 -7.47
C ARG A 88 -3.69 0.93 -7.59
N TYR A 89 -3.07 0.69 -6.43
CA TYR A 89 -1.73 0.11 -6.33
C TYR A 89 -1.74 -0.94 -5.25
N GLU A 90 -1.03 -2.03 -5.49
CA GLU A 90 -0.92 -3.10 -4.52
C GLU A 90 0.52 -3.21 -4.00
N ALA A 91 0.66 -3.44 -2.70
CA ALA A 91 1.91 -3.79 -2.07
C ALA A 91 1.74 -5.16 -1.42
N VAL A 92 2.59 -6.11 -1.79
CA VAL A 92 2.54 -7.48 -1.26
C VAL A 92 3.69 -7.69 -0.29
N PHE A 93 3.36 -8.21 0.88
CA PHE A 93 4.34 -8.59 1.91
C PHE A 93 4.35 -10.10 2.01
N GLY A 94 5.50 -10.67 1.78
CA GLY A 94 5.66 -12.13 1.80
C GLY A 94 6.37 -12.69 3.00
#